data_f63adfede188cbbfef61966779aefa8d
#
_entry.id   f63adfede188cbbfef61966779aefa8d
#
_cell.length_a   1.000
_cell.length_b   1.000
_cell.length_c   1.000
_cell.angle_alpha   90.00
_cell.angle_beta   90.00
_cell.angle_gamma   90.00
#
_symmetry.space_group_name_H-M   'P 1'
#
loop_
_entity.id
_entity.type
_entity.pdbx_description
1 polymer ?
#
loop_
_entity_poly.entity_id
_entity_poly.type
_entity_poly.pdbx_seq_one_letter_code
_entity_poly.pdbx_strand_id
1 'polypeptide(L)'
;ESVTDPANLPEKSVALQGYNALEYLLFGTGSDTLAEPGDAFRCGFAHAVAANIHLIAAQLSEEWTQEDGFAAAWTSPGPENDYFRNTEEAISELLSIPSEAFEIIRDQRLQPIVPEEDGKANPKSALFWRSDLTMPFIRANFDALRTYFEVSEMISILPEDQRWLGKSIEFEF
;
A
#
# COMPACT_ATOMS: atom_id res chain seq x y z
N GLU A 1 17.00 17.81 -16.99
CA GLU A 1 16.44 16.45 -17.29
C GLU A 1 14.95 16.47 -17.04
N SER A 2 14.18 16.01 -18.01
CA SER A 2 12.73 16.15 -18.02
C SER A 2 12.04 15.12 -17.10
N VAL A 3 11.02 15.55 -16.35
CA VAL A 3 10.13 14.66 -15.58
C VAL A 3 9.20 13.82 -16.47
N THR A 4 9.18 14.11 -17.77
CA THR A 4 8.43 13.33 -18.78
C THR A 4 9.21 12.11 -19.29
N ASP A 5 10.45 11.92 -18.85
CA ASP A 5 11.25 10.75 -19.12
C ASP A 5 11.25 9.83 -17.90
N PRO A 6 10.70 8.61 -18.01
CA PRO A 6 10.64 7.67 -16.88
C PRO A 6 12.00 7.37 -16.25
N ALA A 7 13.08 7.37 -17.04
CA ALA A 7 14.42 7.07 -16.56
C ALA A 7 14.96 8.11 -15.55
N ASN A 8 14.44 9.32 -15.57
CA ASN A 8 14.85 10.39 -14.66
C ASN A 8 14.03 10.46 -13.37
N LEU A 9 12.88 9.80 -13.30
CA LEU A 9 11.96 9.90 -12.15
C LEU A 9 12.55 9.35 -10.85
N PRO A 10 13.28 8.23 -10.82
CA PRO A 10 13.84 7.69 -9.58
C PRO A 10 14.74 8.67 -8.81
N GLU A 11 15.37 9.63 -9.53
CA GLU A 11 16.23 10.66 -8.95
C GLU A 11 15.48 11.91 -8.50
N LYS A 12 14.18 12.01 -8.76
CA LYS A 12 13.37 13.17 -8.39
C LYS A 12 12.76 13.01 -6.99
N SER A 13 12.22 14.10 -6.48
CA SER A 13 11.46 14.10 -5.23
C SER A 13 10.33 13.06 -5.28
N VAL A 14 10.14 12.33 -4.18
CA VAL A 14 9.02 11.37 -4.00
C VAL A 14 7.65 12.03 -4.24
N ALA A 15 7.53 13.33 -4.04
CA ALA A 15 6.30 14.08 -4.34
C ALA A 15 5.95 14.13 -5.84
N LEU A 16 6.91 13.85 -6.71
CA LEU A 16 6.73 13.81 -8.17
C LEU A 16 6.53 12.39 -8.70
N GLN A 17 6.43 11.41 -7.81
CA GLN A 17 6.38 9.98 -8.13
C GLN A 17 5.18 9.32 -7.44
N GLY A 18 4.86 8.10 -7.83
CA GLY A 18 3.86 7.28 -7.18
C GLY A 18 2.41 7.71 -7.45
N TYR A 19 1.50 7.08 -6.74
CA TYR A 19 0.06 7.21 -6.97
C TYR A 19 -0.49 8.61 -6.70
N ASN A 20 0.05 9.34 -5.72
CA ASN A 20 -0.41 10.70 -5.41
C ASN A 20 -0.06 11.69 -6.52
N ALA A 21 1.13 11.55 -7.12
CA ALA A 21 1.52 12.34 -8.27
C ALA A 21 0.65 12.01 -9.49
N LEU A 22 0.41 10.72 -9.73
CA LEU A 22 -0.47 10.26 -10.82
C LEU A 22 -1.90 10.77 -10.62
N GLU A 23 -2.46 10.67 -9.42
CA GLU A 23 -3.78 11.22 -9.11
C GLU A 23 -3.85 12.71 -9.39
N TYR A 24 -2.85 13.49 -8.96
CA TYR A 24 -2.83 14.92 -9.23
C TYR A 24 -2.77 15.24 -10.73
N LEU A 25 -1.99 14.49 -11.48
CA LEU A 25 -1.88 14.68 -12.93
C LEU A 25 -3.19 14.37 -13.65
N LEU A 26 -3.92 13.34 -13.21
CA LEU A 26 -5.15 12.87 -13.86
C LEU A 26 -6.41 13.62 -13.38
N PHE A 27 -6.46 14.04 -12.11
CA PHE A 27 -7.67 14.59 -11.47
C PHE A 27 -7.43 15.94 -10.76
N GLY A 28 -6.21 16.45 -10.74
CA GLY A 28 -5.88 17.71 -10.10
C GLY A 28 -6.20 18.93 -10.96
N THR A 29 -5.92 20.12 -10.43
CA THR A 29 -6.16 21.38 -11.13
C THR A 29 -5.51 21.36 -12.52
N GLY A 30 -6.28 21.67 -13.56
CA GLY A 30 -5.85 21.68 -14.96
C GLY A 30 -5.89 20.29 -15.65
N SER A 31 -6.49 19.26 -15.04
CA SER A 31 -6.61 17.94 -15.67
C SER A 31 -7.60 17.91 -16.85
N ASP A 32 -8.48 18.90 -16.94
CA ASP A 32 -9.37 19.13 -18.08
C ASP A 32 -8.61 19.29 -19.40
N THR A 33 -7.37 19.81 -19.35
CA THR A 33 -6.53 19.96 -20.54
C THR A 33 -5.99 18.62 -21.10
N LEU A 34 -6.04 17.52 -20.36
CA LEU A 34 -5.57 16.21 -20.82
C LEU A 34 -6.33 15.71 -22.07
N ALA A 35 -7.58 16.14 -22.26
CA ALA A 35 -8.39 15.81 -23.42
C ALA A 35 -8.09 16.70 -24.65
N GLU A 36 -7.33 17.77 -24.48
CA GLU A 36 -7.00 18.72 -25.53
C GLU A 36 -5.69 18.35 -26.24
N PRO A 37 -5.57 18.59 -27.55
CA PRO A 37 -4.37 18.22 -28.31
C PRO A 37 -3.08 18.94 -27.89
N GLY A 38 -3.13 19.85 -26.89
CA GLY A 38 -2.04 20.74 -26.53
C GLY A 38 -1.27 20.40 -25.25
N ASP A 39 -1.76 19.51 -24.38
CA ASP A 39 -1.06 19.23 -23.11
C ASP A 39 -0.13 18.01 -23.17
N ALA A 40 0.79 18.03 -24.14
CA ALA A 40 1.80 16.99 -24.29
C ALA A 40 2.69 16.82 -23.02
N PHE A 41 2.90 17.90 -22.25
CA PHE A 41 3.73 17.84 -21.04
C PHE A 41 3.04 17.06 -19.93
N ARG A 42 1.79 17.39 -19.60
CA ARG A 42 1.03 16.73 -18.52
C ARG A 42 0.79 15.25 -18.83
N CYS A 43 0.41 14.97 -20.07
CA CYS A 43 0.23 13.59 -20.53
C CYS A 43 1.55 12.81 -20.49
N GLY A 44 2.65 13.39 -20.98
CA GLY A 44 3.98 12.80 -20.91
C GLY A 44 4.45 12.54 -19.48
N PHE A 45 4.18 13.47 -18.57
CA PHE A 45 4.53 13.29 -17.15
C PHE A 45 3.68 12.21 -16.49
N ALA A 46 2.38 12.17 -16.72
CA ALA A 46 1.51 11.10 -16.20
C ALA A 46 1.94 9.72 -16.71
N HIS A 47 2.29 9.62 -17.98
CA HIS A 47 2.84 8.40 -18.57
C HIS A 47 4.16 8.00 -17.88
N ALA A 48 5.08 8.93 -17.67
CA ALA A 48 6.35 8.66 -17.00
C ALA A 48 6.16 8.17 -15.56
N VAL A 49 5.23 8.80 -14.79
CA VAL A 49 4.90 8.35 -13.43
C VAL A 49 4.31 6.94 -13.45
N ALA A 50 3.37 6.65 -14.35
CA ALA A 50 2.78 5.33 -14.47
C ALA A 50 3.82 4.26 -14.87
N ALA A 51 4.72 4.58 -15.79
CA ALA A 51 5.83 3.70 -16.17
C ALA A 51 6.79 3.44 -14.99
N ASN A 52 7.11 4.45 -14.21
CA ASN A 52 7.95 4.30 -13.02
C ASN A 52 7.27 3.42 -11.96
N ILE A 53 5.98 3.59 -11.71
CA ILE A 53 5.20 2.71 -10.80
C ILE A 53 5.25 1.26 -11.30
N HIS A 54 5.09 1.05 -12.60
CA HIS A 54 5.17 -0.28 -13.19
C HIS A 54 6.54 -0.92 -13.01
N LEU A 55 7.63 -0.17 -13.25
CA LEU A 55 9.00 -0.66 -13.07
C LEU A 55 9.27 -1.06 -11.61
N ILE A 56 8.87 -0.23 -10.65
CA ILE A 56 9.00 -0.52 -9.21
C ILE A 56 8.22 -1.79 -8.85
N ALA A 57 6.98 -1.93 -9.33
CA ALA A 57 6.15 -3.09 -9.05
C ALA A 57 6.74 -4.37 -9.68
N ALA A 58 7.28 -4.29 -10.90
CA ALA A 58 7.92 -5.41 -11.57
C ALA A 58 9.19 -5.85 -10.83
N GLN A 59 10.04 -4.90 -10.44
CA GLN A 59 11.24 -5.18 -9.66
C GLN A 59 10.90 -5.82 -8.31
N LEU A 60 9.92 -5.28 -7.60
CA LEU A 60 9.47 -5.84 -6.32
C LEU A 60 8.96 -7.27 -6.47
N SER A 61 8.20 -7.55 -7.54
CA SER A 61 7.71 -8.88 -7.84
C SER A 61 8.85 -9.85 -8.16
N GLU A 62 9.85 -9.41 -8.90
CA GLU A 62 11.03 -10.20 -9.24
C GLU A 62 11.84 -10.53 -7.98
N GLU A 63 12.18 -9.53 -7.17
CA GLU A 63 12.93 -9.70 -5.91
C GLU A 63 12.19 -10.60 -4.92
N TRP A 64 10.84 -10.58 -4.92
CA TRP A 64 10.04 -11.47 -4.10
C TRP A 64 10.10 -12.93 -4.56
N THR A 65 10.06 -13.17 -5.88
CA THR A 65 9.83 -14.51 -6.45
C THR A 65 11.09 -15.24 -6.89
N GLN A 66 12.27 -14.63 -6.85
CA GLN A 66 13.55 -15.29 -7.14
C GLN A 66 13.78 -16.49 -6.23
N GLU A 67 14.57 -17.47 -6.67
CA GLU A 67 14.85 -18.71 -5.95
C GLU A 67 15.44 -18.47 -4.55
N ASP A 68 16.29 -17.45 -4.42
CA ASP A 68 16.86 -16.93 -3.18
C ASP A 68 16.26 -15.59 -2.74
N GLY A 69 15.07 -15.28 -3.26
CA GLY A 69 14.39 -14.03 -3.03
C GLY A 69 13.68 -13.95 -1.67
N PHE A 70 12.93 -12.86 -1.48
CA PHE A 70 12.34 -12.56 -0.18
C PHE A 70 11.31 -13.62 0.27
N ALA A 71 10.57 -14.24 -0.67
CA ALA A 71 9.66 -15.34 -0.33
C ALA A 71 10.41 -16.57 0.23
N ALA A 72 11.61 -16.87 -0.28
CA ALA A 72 12.43 -17.96 0.24
C ALA A 72 12.88 -17.69 1.69
N ALA A 73 13.19 -16.45 2.05
CA ALA A 73 13.54 -16.08 3.41
C ALA A 73 12.43 -16.41 4.43
N TRP A 74 11.17 -16.22 4.05
CA TRP A 74 10.01 -16.56 4.89
C TRP A 74 9.81 -18.06 5.07
N THR A 75 10.12 -18.84 4.04
CA THR A 75 9.88 -20.29 4.04
C THR A 75 11.05 -21.10 4.60
N SER A 76 12.21 -20.46 4.74
CA SER A 76 13.47 -21.12 5.17
C SER A 76 14.19 -20.32 6.26
N PRO A 77 13.53 -20.00 7.40
CA PRO A 77 14.19 -19.32 8.50
C PRO A 77 15.30 -20.20 9.09
N GLY A 78 16.42 -19.59 9.48
CA GLY A 78 17.57 -20.31 10.01
C GLY A 78 18.80 -19.42 10.25
N PRO A 79 19.91 -19.97 10.82
CA PRO A 79 21.09 -19.19 11.19
C PRO A 79 21.78 -18.47 10.00
N GLU A 80 21.61 -18.99 8.79
CA GLU A 80 22.18 -18.41 7.55
C GLU A 80 21.18 -17.50 6.82
N ASN A 81 19.98 -17.30 7.38
CA ASN A 81 18.97 -16.41 6.81
C ASN A 81 19.20 -14.98 7.33
N ASP A 82 19.34 -14.02 6.43
CA ASP A 82 19.62 -12.62 6.76
C ASP A 82 18.46 -11.91 7.46
N TYR A 83 17.25 -12.44 7.32
CA TYR A 83 16.01 -11.82 7.86
C TYR A 83 15.48 -12.54 9.09
N PHE A 84 15.43 -13.89 9.07
CA PHE A 84 14.79 -14.70 10.10
C PHE A 84 15.71 -15.80 10.59
N ARG A 85 16.28 -15.64 11.78
CA ARG A 85 17.21 -16.62 12.37
C ARG A 85 16.55 -17.91 12.82
N ASN A 86 15.23 -17.88 12.99
CA ASN A 86 14.41 -19.04 13.39
C ASN A 86 12.94 -18.82 12.97
N THR A 87 12.16 -19.90 13.05
CA THR A 87 10.72 -19.88 12.69
C THR A 87 9.90 -18.96 13.59
N GLU A 88 10.28 -18.79 14.84
CA GLU A 88 9.57 -17.94 15.80
C GLU A 88 9.66 -16.46 15.41
N GLU A 89 10.81 -16.00 14.92
CA GLU A 89 10.97 -14.64 14.37
C GLU A 89 10.08 -14.44 13.14
N ALA A 90 10.06 -15.37 12.21
CA ALA A 90 9.22 -15.27 11.02
C ALA A 90 7.72 -15.25 11.37
N ILE A 91 7.27 -16.09 12.30
CA ILE A 91 5.87 -16.11 12.75
C ILE A 91 5.53 -14.80 13.50
N SER A 92 6.41 -14.30 14.34
CA SER A 92 6.20 -13.04 15.05
C SER A 92 6.01 -11.88 14.07
N GLU A 93 6.80 -11.83 13.01
CA GLU A 93 6.68 -10.81 11.98
C GLU A 93 5.34 -10.94 11.22
N LEU A 94 4.94 -12.15 10.84
CA LEU A 94 3.63 -12.36 10.23
C LEU A 94 2.48 -11.90 11.14
N LEU A 95 2.58 -12.11 12.45
CA LEU A 95 1.57 -11.66 13.40
C LEU A 95 1.55 -10.14 13.60
N SER A 96 2.68 -9.45 13.37
CA SER A 96 2.76 -7.98 13.49
C SER A 96 2.07 -7.27 12.32
N ILE A 97 2.10 -7.85 11.11
CA ILE A 97 1.57 -7.25 9.88
C ILE A 97 0.13 -6.71 10.03
N PRO A 98 -0.85 -7.47 10.54
CA PRO A 98 -2.21 -6.96 10.70
C PRO A 98 -2.29 -5.78 11.67
N SER A 99 -1.55 -5.85 12.78
CA SER A 99 -1.55 -4.77 13.78
C SER A 99 -1.03 -3.46 13.20
N GLU A 100 0.10 -3.51 12.52
CA GLU A 100 0.70 -2.36 11.86
C GLU A 100 -0.19 -1.82 10.73
N ALA A 101 -0.82 -2.71 9.96
CA ALA A 101 -1.75 -2.30 8.91
C ALA A 101 -2.97 -1.59 9.47
N PHE A 102 -3.56 -2.05 10.59
CA PHE A 102 -4.66 -1.36 11.26
C PHE A 102 -4.23 0.00 11.80
N GLU A 103 -3.03 0.13 12.35
CA GLU A 103 -2.48 1.42 12.78
C GLU A 103 -2.33 2.39 11.60
N ILE A 104 -1.81 1.93 10.47
CA ILE A 104 -1.70 2.75 9.26
C ILE A 104 -3.08 3.19 8.76
N ILE A 105 -4.07 2.28 8.75
CA ILE A 105 -5.44 2.63 8.33
C ILE A 105 -6.03 3.67 9.30
N ARG A 106 -5.91 3.46 10.59
CA ARG A 106 -6.42 4.37 11.61
C ARG A 106 -5.76 5.74 11.52
N ASP A 107 -4.43 5.79 11.61
CA ASP A 107 -3.69 7.02 11.87
C ASP A 107 -3.39 7.82 10.59
N GLN A 108 -3.20 7.11 9.47
CA GLN A 108 -2.80 7.76 8.22
C GLN A 108 -3.93 7.85 7.19
N ARG A 109 -5.00 7.04 7.32
CA ARG A 109 -6.10 7.03 6.35
C ARG A 109 -7.39 7.60 6.90
N LEU A 110 -7.77 7.22 8.13
CA LEU A 110 -9.02 7.65 8.75
C LEU A 110 -8.85 8.94 9.58
N GLN A 111 -7.87 9.00 10.47
CA GLN A 111 -7.69 10.15 11.35
C GLN A 111 -7.62 11.50 10.62
N PRO A 112 -6.92 11.65 9.47
CA PRO A 112 -6.88 12.93 8.78
C PRO A 112 -8.22 13.44 8.25
N ILE A 113 -9.20 12.56 8.08
CA ILE A 113 -10.53 12.89 7.54
C ILE A 113 -11.62 12.95 8.61
N VAL A 114 -11.35 12.41 9.80
CA VAL A 114 -12.28 12.51 10.94
C VAL A 114 -12.10 13.88 11.59
N PRO A 115 -13.19 14.62 11.86
CA PRO A 115 -13.08 15.90 12.57
C PRO A 115 -12.48 15.68 13.96
N GLU A 116 -11.52 16.50 14.34
CA GLU A 116 -11.12 16.65 15.74
C GLU A 116 -12.29 17.21 16.56
N GLU A 117 -12.22 17.15 17.89
CA GLU A 117 -13.27 17.65 18.80
C GLU A 117 -13.67 19.11 18.49
N ASP A 118 -12.79 19.89 17.86
CA ASP A 118 -13.04 21.28 17.43
C ASP A 118 -13.78 21.42 16.09
N GLY A 119 -14.14 20.34 15.43
CA GLY A 119 -15.24 20.29 14.47
C GLY A 119 -14.95 20.58 13.01
N LYS A 120 -13.71 20.58 12.52
CA LYS A 120 -13.45 20.76 11.07
C LYS A 120 -12.78 19.55 10.44
N ALA A 121 -13.57 18.74 9.76
CA ALA A 121 -13.03 17.75 8.83
C ALA A 121 -12.22 18.45 7.73
N ASN A 122 -11.08 17.88 7.37
CA ASN A 122 -10.32 18.29 6.19
C ASN A 122 -10.35 17.21 5.11
N PRO A 123 -11.40 17.15 4.27
CA PRO A 123 -11.52 16.11 3.24
C PRO A 123 -10.35 16.09 2.25
N LYS A 124 -9.65 17.22 2.10
CA LYS A 124 -8.50 17.34 1.18
C LYS A 124 -7.21 16.74 1.73
N SER A 125 -7.18 16.35 3.01
CA SER A 125 -6.09 15.55 3.57
C SER A 125 -6.21 14.06 3.27
N ALA A 126 -7.39 13.62 2.82
CA ALA A 126 -7.61 12.23 2.44
C ALA A 126 -6.77 11.82 1.23
N LEU A 127 -6.23 10.61 1.25
CA LEU A 127 -5.65 10.02 0.03
C LEU A 127 -6.73 9.82 -1.02
N PHE A 128 -6.39 10.13 -2.27
CA PHE A 128 -7.27 9.93 -3.44
C PHE A 128 -8.60 10.71 -3.38
N TRP A 129 -8.59 11.87 -2.70
CA TRP A 129 -9.78 12.73 -2.58
C TRP A 129 -10.17 13.39 -3.92
N ARG A 130 -9.20 13.60 -4.84
CA ARG A 130 -9.44 14.21 -6.15
C ARG A 130 -10.14 13.27 -7.12
N SER A 131 -9.84 11.99 -7.01
CA SER A 131 -10.40 10.92 -7.82
C SER A 131 -11.66 10.29 -7.22
N ASP A 132 -12.09 10.76 -6.03
CA ASP A 132 -13.20 10.19 -5.25
C ASP A 132 -12.99 8.71 -4.88
N LEU A 133 -11.72 8.30 -4.75
CA LEU A 133 -11.33 6.92 -4.44
C LEU A 133 -10.93 6.72 -2.97
N THR A 134 -11.09 7.73 -2.09
CA THR A 134 -10.71 7.62 -0.67
C THR A 134 -11.40 6.43 0.02
N MET A 135 -12.72 6.35 -0.03
CA MET A 135 -13.45 5.28 0.66
C MET A 135 -13.27 3.91 -0.02
N PRO A 136 -13.30 3.79 -1.37
CA PRO A 136 -12.93 2.56 -2.04
C PRO A 136 -11.54 2.06 -1.67
N PHE A 137 -10.56 2.96 -1.53
CA PHE A 137 -9.20 2.60 -1.13
C PHE A 137 -9.13 2.09 0.31
N ILE A 138 -9.77 2.78 1.26
CA ILE A 138 -9.85 2.35 2.66
C ILE A 138 -10.51 0.97 2.76
N ARG A 139 -11.61 0.77 2.05
CA ARG A 139 -12.30 -0.53 2.00
C ARG A 139 -11.39 -1.63 1.47
N ALA A 140 -10.66 -1.37 0.39
CA ALA A 140 -9.72 -2.35 -0.17
C ALA A 140 -8.61 -2.75 0.83
N ASN A 141 -8.19 -1.84 1.72
CA ASN A 141 -7.24 -2.20 2.79
C ASN A 141 -7.87 -3.17 3.80
N PHE A 142 -9.12 -2.97 4.20
CA PHE A 142 -9.83 -3.91 5.09
C PHE A 142 -10.07 -5.26 4.40
N ASP A 143 -10.49 -5.25 3.14
CA ASP A 143 -10.71 -6.48 2.37
C ASP A 143 -9.39 -7.29 2.23
N ALA A 144 -8.25 -6.61 2.05
CA ALA A 144 -6.94 -7.23 2.03
C ALA A 144 -6.55 -7.84 3.38
N LEU A 145 -6.79 -7.15 4.49
CA LEU A 145 -6.54 -7.67 5.84
C LEU A 145 -7.42 -8.89 6.14
N ARG A 146 -8.69 -8.84 5.77
CA ARG A 146 -9.57 -9.99 5.88
C ARG A 146 -9.02 -11.18 5.11
N THR A 147 -8.66 -10.99 3.85
CA THR A 147 -8.03 -12.03 3.02
C THR A 147 -6.76 -12.57 3.67
N TYR A 148 -5.94 -11.69 4.25
CA TYR A 148 -4.73 -12.09 4.97
C TYR A 148 -5.02 -13.04 6.13
N PHE A 149 -6.03 -12.75 6.97
CA PHE A 149 -6.45 -13.65 8.05
C PHE A 149 -6.99 -14.97 7.52
N GLU A 150 -7.75 -14.94 6.43
CA GLU A 150 -8.32 -16.16 5.83
C GLU A 150 -7.23 -17.10 5.27
N VAL A 151 -6.25 -16.55 4.52
CA VAL A 151 -5.22 -17.38 3.85
C VAL A 151 -4.06 -17.76 4.75
N SER A 152 -3.77 -16.99 5.79
CA SER A 152 -2.67 -17.30 6.72
C SER A 152 -2.99 -18.41 7.69
N GLU A 153 -4.27 -18.78 7.85
CA GLU A 153 -4.74 -19.77 8.81
C GLU A 153 -4.23 -19.54 10.25
N MET A 154 -3.87 -18.30 10.60
CA MET A 154 -3.31 -17.92 11.91
C MET A 154 -4.15 -18.43 13.09
N ILE A 155 -5.47 -18.49 12.92
CA ILE A 155 -6.37 -18.97 13.95
C ILE A 155 -6.15 -20.44 14.26
N SER A 156 -5.65 -21.23 13.30
CA SER A 156 -5.40 -22.67 13.46
C SER A 156 -4.27 -22.98 14.44
N ILE A 157 -3.30 -22.06 14.59
CA ILE A 157 -2.17 -22.20 15.53
C ILE A 157 -2.54 -21.86 16.97
N LEU A 158 -3.70 -21.24 17.22
CA LEU A 158 -4.16 -20.94 18.56
C LEU A 158 -4.59 -22.22 19.31
N PRO A 159 -4.35 -22.27 20.63
CA PRO A 159 -4.93 -23.28 21.49
C PRO A 159 -6.45 -23.38 21.32
N GLU A 160 -7.01 -24.58 21.48
CA GLU A 160 -8.43 -24.84 21.21
C GLU A 160 -9.37 -23.93 22.02
N ASP A 161 -9.01 -23.65 23.27
CA ASP A 161 -9.74 -22.76 24.18
C ASP A 161 -9.66 -21.27 23.79
N GLN A 162 -8.76 -20.90 22.88
CA GLN A 162 -8.56 -19.53 22.37
C GLN A 162 -9.06 -19.33 20.94
N ARG A 163 -9.49 -20.37 20.23
CA ARG A 163 -9.97 -20.27 18.83
C ARG A 163 -11.24 -19.43 18.67
N TRP A 164 -11.92 -19.10 19.75
CA TRP A 164 -13.01 -18.13 19.73
C TRP A 164 -12.57 -16.74 19.28
N LEU A 165 -11.29 -16.38 19.47
CA LEU A 165 -10.71 -15.11 18.98
C LEU A 165 -10.85 -14.98 17.46
N GLY A 166 -10.71 -16.08 16.71
CA GLY A 166 -10.89 -16.08 15.27
C GLY A 166 -12.28 -15.64 14.85
N LYS A 167 -13.32 -16.16 15.53
CA LYS A 167 -14.69 -15.75 15.27
C LYS A 167 -14.95 -14.28 15.62
N SER A 168 -14.27 -13.77 16.66
CA SER A 168 -14.37 -12.36 17.02
C SER A 168 -13.72 -11.48 15.95
N ILE A 169 -12.55 -11.86 15.44
CA ILE A 169 -11.87 -11.15 14.35
C ILE A 169 -12.72 -11.17 13.07
N GLU A 170 -13.26 -12.34 12.69
CA GLU A 170 -14.15 -12.46 11.52
C GLU A 170 -15.42 -11.59 11.64
N PHE A 171 -15.91 -11.39 12.85
CA PHE A 171 -17.11 -10.56 13.11
C PHE A 171 -16.82 -9.05 12.94
N GLU A 172 -15.59 -8.60 13.20
CA GLU A 172 -15.19 -7.19 13.08
C GLU A 172 -14.92 -6.76 11.63
N PHE A 173 -14.74 -7.71 10.70
CA PHE A 173 -14.58 -7.42 9.27
C PHE A 173 -15.93 -7.39 8.51
#